data_862824bd902dab898cb9e26fe578c982
#
_entry.id   862824bd902dab898cb9e26fe578c982
#
_cell.length_a   1.000
_cell.length_b   1.000
_cell.length_c   1.000
_cell.angle_alpha   90.00
_cell.angle_beta   90.00
_cell.angle_gamma   90.00
#
_symmetry.space_group_name_H-M   'P 1'
#
loop_
_entity.id
_entity.type
_entity.pdbx_description
1 polymer ?
#
loop_
_entity_poly.entity_id
_entity_poly.type
_entity_poly.pdbx_seq_one_letter_code
_entity_poly.pdbx_strand_id
1 'polypeptide(L)'
;QGKTTLANNIAISVAKKNKHVAVFNLEMSKEQIFEKILASVSMVECEKIGHGNLTREDWLRLGKGENTLLGLSDNIKVYDRTLRLDAIVAKAKKLKKQGKLDVLIVDYLQLIECDKKESREREVSYISRRLKQLSKELDINVIALSQLSRAPEQRADHRPILSDLRESGAIEQDK
;
A
#
# COMPACT_ATOMS: atom_id res chain seq x y z
N GLN A 1 10.41 -2.01 9.13
CA GLN A 1 10.73 -0.96 8.16
C GLN A 1 10.63 -1.49 6.74
N GLY A 2 10.30 -0.64 5.74
CA GLY A 2 10.28 -1.02 4.32
C GLY A 2 8.94 -1.52 3.76
N LYS A 3 7.86 -1.61 4.53
CA LYS A 3 6.53 -2.06 4.05
C LYS A 3 6.04 -1.27 2.84
N THR A 4 5.98 0.05 2.96
CA THR A 4 5.53 0.96 1.90
C THR A 4 6.41 0.88 0.65
N THR A 5 7.74 0.74 0.82
CA THR A 5 8.68 0.57 -0.30
C THR A 5 8.40 -0.72 -1.06
N LEU A 6 8.17 -1.83 -0.35
CA LEU A 6 7.79 -3.10 -0.97
C LEU A 6 6.46 -2.98 -1.73
N ALA A 7 5.45 -2.37 -1.11
CA ALA A 7 4.15 -2.15 -1.72
C ALA A 7 4.24 -1.31 -3.01
N ASN A 8 5.01 -0.23 -2.99
CA ASN A 8 5.24 0.62 -4.15
C ASN A 8 5.96 -0.14 -5.27
N ASN A 9 6.98 -0.95 -4.95
CA ASN A 9 7.68 -1.77 -5.95
C ASN A 9 6.77 -2.82 -6.58
N ILE A 10 5.88 -3.43 -5.79
CA ILE A 10 4.85 -4.35 -6.31
C ILE A 10 3.91 -3.59 -7.24
N ALA A 11 3.42 -2.40 -6.84
CA ALA A 11 2.52 -1.58 -7.66
C ALA A 11 3.17 -1.24 -9.02
N ILE A 12 4.42 -0.80 -9.03
CA ILE A 12 5.18 -0.50 -10.25
C ILE A 12 5.33 -1.77 -11.12
N SER A 13 5.69 -2.90 -10.51
CA SER A 13 5.91 -4.16 -11.22
C SER A 13 4.63 -4.68 -11.88
N VAL A 14 3.50 -4.54 -11.22
CA VAL A 14 2.18 -4.91 -11.75
C VAL A 14 1.77 -3.96 -12.89
N ALA A 15 1.96 -2.65 -12.71
CA ALA A 15 1.64 -1.65 -13.72
C ALA A 15 2.46 -1.81 -15.00
N LYS A 16 3.76 -2.15 -14.88
CA LYS A 16 4.63 -2.48 -16.03
C LYS A 16 4.12 -3.67 -16.85
N LYS A 17 3.27 -4.51 -16.28
CA LYS A 17 2.60 -5.63 -16.99
C LYS A 17 1.22 -5.23 -17.55
N ASN A 18 0.95 -3.93 -17.70
CA ASN A 18 -0.32 -3.39 -18.18
C ASN A 18 -1.53 -3.81 -17.31
N LYS A 19 -1.30 -4.01 -16.01
CA LYS A 19 -2.33 -4.28 -15.01
C LYS A 19 -2.61 -3.05 -14.18
N HIS A 20 -3.83 -2.93 -13.65
CA HIS A 20 -4.28 -1.77 -12.90
C HIS A 20 -4.18 -2.00 -11.39
N VAL A 21 -3.56 -1.06 -10.70
CA VAL A 21 -3.35 -1.10 -9.25
C VAL A 21 -3.98 0.13 -8.61
N ALA A 22 -4.76 -0.11 -7.57
CA ALA A 22 -5.21 0.94 -6.66
C ALA A 22 -4.46 0.83 -5.33
N VAL A 23 -3.77 1.89 -4.95
CA VAL A 23 -3.01 1.98 -3.69
C VAL A 23 -3.75 2.93 -2.76
N PHE A 24 -4.26 2.40 -1.65
CA PHE A 24 -4.78 3.20 -0.53
C PHE A 24 -3.68 3.31 0.51
N ASN A 25 -2.99 4.45 0.51
CA ASN A 25 -1.99 4.76 1.52
C ASN A 25 -2.60 5.76 2.51
N LEU A 26 -2.66 5.35 3.77
CA LEU A 26 -3.34 6.09 4.82
C LEU A 26 -2.35 6.80 5.76
N GLU A 27 -1.05 6.56 5.58
CA GLU A 27 0.03 7.12 6.39
C GLU A 27 0.71 8.32 5.71
N MET A 28 0.81 8.28 4.38
CA MET A 28 1.59 9.25 3.61
C MET A 28 0.72 9.97 2.59
N SER A 29 1.07 11.23 2.27
CA SER A 29 0.43 11.97 1.18
C SER A 29 0.80 11.41 -0.20
N LYS A 30 0.01 11.75 -1.21
CA LYS A 30 0.30 11.36 -2.61
C LYS A 30 1.65 11.84 -3.08
N GLU A 31 2.03 13.06 -2.68
CA GLU A 31 3.29 13.69 -3.03
C GLU A 31 4.46 12.87 -2.47
N GLN A 32 4.39 12.48 -1.19
CA GLN A 32 5.41 11.65 -0.55
C GLN A 32 5.50 10.24 -1.17
N ILE A 33 4.37 9.66 -1.58
CA ILE A 33 4.36 8.37 -2.28
C ILE A 33 4.98 8.52 -3.66
N PHE A 34 4.62 9.57 -4.40
CA PHE A 34 5.18 9.86 -5.72
C PHE A 34 6.70 10.05 -5.64
N GLU A 35 7.20 10.82 -4.67
CA GLU A 35 8.62 11.02 -4.44
C GLU A 35 9.35 9.69 -4.19
N LYS A 36 8.81 8.82 -3.33
CA LYS A 36 9.39 7.48 -3.08
C LYS A 36 9.36 6.57 -4.31
N ILE A 37 8.29 6.62 -5.09
CA ILE A 37 8.19 5.87 -6.34
C ILE A 37 9.19 6.39 -7.35
N LEU A 38 9.31 7.71 -7.50
CA LEU A 38 10.25 8.37 -8.40
C LEU A 38 11.70 8.02 -8.01
N ALA A 39 12.04 8.11 -6.72
CA ALA A 39 13.34 7.71 -6.20
C ALA A 39 13.69 6.26 -6.57
N SER A 40 12.72 5.34 -6.40
CA SER A 40 12.89 3.92 -6.73
C SER A 40 13.08 3.69 -8.23
N VAL A 41 12.30 4.35 -9.09
CA VAL A 41 12.35 4.15 -10.54
C VAL A 41 13.59 4.81 -11.16
N SER A 42 13.99 5.97 -10.65
CA SER A 42 15.16 6.72 -11.13
C SER A 42 16.49 6.24 -10.55
N MET A 43 16.45 5.39 -9.50
CA MET A 43 17.63 4.97 -8.73
C MET A 43 18.39 6.17 -8.13
N VAL A 44 17.64 7.20 -7.68
CA VAL A 44 18.16 8.37 -6.98
C VAL A 44 17.68 8.30 -5.53
N GLU A 45 18.55 8.61 -4.58
CA GLU A 45 18.21 8.59 -3.15
C GLU A 45 17.11 9.60 -2.83
N CYS A 46 16.09 9.15 -2.08
CA CYS A 46 14.93 9.97 -1.72
C CYS A 46 15.34 11.24 -0.93
N GLU A 47 16.35 11.15 -0.06
CA GLU A 47 16.88 12.29 0.69
C GLU A 47 17.46 13.38 -0.23
N LYS A 48 18.15 12.99 -1.30
CA LYS A 48 18.68 13.95 -2.29
C LYS A 48 17.56 14.70 -3.00
N ILE A 49 16.46 13.99 -3.32
CA ILE A 49 15.28 14.58 -3.96
C ILE A 49 14.64 15.59 -2.99
N GLY A 50 14.39 15.18 -1.74
CA GLY A 50 13.74 16.03 -0.73
C GLY A 50 14.55 17.28 -0.35
N HIS A 51 15.88 17.19 -0.34
CA HIS A 51 16.77 18.32 -0.02
C HIS A 51 17.20 19.13 -1.24
N GLY A 52 16.88 18.71 -2.46
CA GLY A 52 17.31 19.37 -3.69
C GLY A 52 18.81 19.22 -3.99
N ASN A 53 19.50 18.29 -3.32
CA ASN A 53 20.96 18.10 -3.45
C ASN A 53 21.27 17.13 -4.60
N LEU A 54 20.91 17.55 -5.83
CA LEU A 54 20.95 16.73 -7.03
C LEU A 54 22.13 17.11 -7.93
N THR A 55 22.87 16.10 -8.36
CA THR A 55 23.90 16.24 -9.40
C THR A 55 23.24 16.33 -10.79
N ARG A 56 24.01 16.72 -11.81
CA ARG A 56 23.54 16.71 -13.21
C ARG A 56 23.11 15.29 -13.64
N GLU A 57 23.79 14.27 -13.17
CA GLU A 57 23.46 12.88 -13.46
C GLU A 57 22.15 12.46 -12.79
N ASP A 58 21.94 12.88 -11.53
CA ASP A 58 20.69 12.62 -10.81
C ASP A 58 19.49 13.24 -11.55
N TRP A 59 19.63 14.49 -12.06
CA TRP A 59 18.61 15.14 -12.86
C TRP A 59 18.26 14.35 -14.13
N LEU A 60 19.26 13.81 -14.84
CA LEU A 60 19.03 12.98 -16.01
C LEU A 60 18.31 11.67 -15.67
N ARG A 61 18.65 11.04 -14.54
CA ARG A 61 17.99 9.84 -14.05
C ARG A 61 16.54 10.12 -13.63
N LEU A 62 16.30 11.24 -12.93
CA LEU A 62 14.96 11.67 -12.54
C LEU A 62 14.07 11.90 -13.76
N GLY A 63 14.55 12.58 -14.79
CA GLY A 63 13.78 12.79 -16.02
C GLY A 63 13.40 11.49 -16.73
N LYS A 64 14.29 10.47 -16.74
CA LYS A 64 13.95 9.13 -17.25
C LYS A 64 12.92 8.43 -16.37
N GLY A 65 13.07 8.56 -15.04
CA GLY A 65 12.12 8.02 -14.06
C GLY A 65 10.74 8.62 -14.22
N GLU A 66 10.64 9.93 -14.37
CA GLU A 66 9.39 10.66 -14.59
C GLU A 66 8.68 10.19 -15.87
N ASN A 67 9.39 10.11 -16.99
CA ASN A 67 8.83 9.57 -18.23
C ASN A 67 8.30 8.14 -18.07
N THR A 68 9.01 7.30 -17.31
CA THR A 68 8.54 5.94 -16.98
C THR A 68 7.23 6.00 -16.19
N LEU A 69 7.13 6.87 -15.18
CA LEU A 69 5.92 7.00 -14.36
C LEU A 69 4.74 7.59 -15.14
N LEU A 70 4.99 8.54 -16.03
CA LEU A 70 3.96 9.06 -16.94
C LEU A 70 3.36 7.94 -17.80
N GLY A 71 4.19 7.04 -18.32
CA GLY A 71 3.72 5.85 -19.05
C GLY A 71 2.91 4.87 -18.20
N LEU A 72 3.02 4.91 -16.87
CA LEU A 72 2.28 4.05 -15.93
C LEU A 72 1.08 4.75 -15.25
N SER A 73 0.85 6.03 -15.53
CA SER A 73 -0.12 6.87 -14.82
C SER A 73 -1.56 6.38 -14.89
N ASP A 74 -1.94 5.72 -15.98
CA ASP A 74 -3.26 5.10 -16.14
C ASP A 74 -3.42 3.79 -15.37
N ASN A 75 -2.31 3.12 -15.09
CA ASN A 75 -2.28 1.82 -14.43
C ASN A 75 -2.17 1.91 -12.91
N ILE A 76 -1.71 3.05 -12.34
CA ILE A 76 -1.56 3.23 -10.90
C ILE A 76 -2.48 4.37 -10.44
N LYS A 77 -3.36 4.08 -9.49
CA LYS A 77 -4.19 5.09 -8.82
C LYS A 77 -3.87 5.10 -7.33
N VAL A 78 -3.45 6.26 -6.81
CA VAL A 78 -3.12 6.45 -5.38
C VAL A 78 -4.22 7.25 -4.70
N TYR A 79 -4.64 6.78 -3.53
CA TYR A 79 -5.63 7.41 -2.65
C TYR A 79 -5.03 7.59 -1.26
N ASP A 80 -4.90 8.83 -0.81
CA ASP A 80 -4.27 9.22 0.46
C ASP A 80 -5.25 9.80 1.51
N ARG A 81 -6.53 9.98 1.13
CA ARG A 81 -7.56 10.61 1.99
C ARG A 81 -8.76 9.73 2.26
N THR A 82 -8.70 8.46 1.89
CA THR A 82 -9.84 7.55 2.02
C THR A 82 -9.60 6.60 3.20
N LEU A 83 -9.98 7.03 4.40
CA LEU A 83 -9.75 6.28 5.63
C LEU A 83 -10.86 5.26 5.94
N ARG A 84 -12.09 5.50 5.51
CA ARG A 84 -13.22 4.62 5.82
C ARG A 84 -13.27 3.39 4.93
N LEU A 85 -13.49 2.22 5.55
CA LEU A 85 -13.60 0.93 4.87
C LEU A 85 -14.67 0.94 3.75
N ASP A 86 -15.84 1.52 4.02
CA ASP A 86 -16.94 1.59 3.05
C ASP A 86 -16.54 2.37 1.81
N ALA A 87 -15.81 3.47 1.98
CA ALA A 87 -15.32 4.28 0.88
C ALA A 87 -14.25 3.56 0.05
N ILE A 88 -13.36 2.77 0.70
CA ILE A 88 -12.38 1.90 0.02
C ILE A 88 -13.12 0.87 -0.83
N VAL A 89 -14.11 0.18 -0.25
CA VAL A 89 -14.93 -0.82 -0.95
C VAL A 89 -15.67 -0.22 -2.14
N ALA A 90 -16.32 0.94 -1.95
CA ALA A 90 -17.05 1.63 -3.02
C ALA A 90 -16.14 2.04 -4.17
N LYS A 91 -14.94 2.59 -3.87
CA LYS A 91 -13.94 2.96 -4.88
C LYS A 91 -13.43 1.73 -5.63
N ALA A 92 -13.10 0.64 -4.92
CA ALA A 92 -12.64 -0.60 -5.54
C ALA A 92 -13.70 -1.18 -6.50
N LYS A 93 -14.97 -1.25 -6.09
CA LYS A 93 -16.09 -1.68 -6.94
C LYS A 93 -16.24 -0.79 -8.19
N LYS A 94 -16.15 0.54 -8.03
CA LYS A 94 -16.20 1.48 -9.15
C LYS A 94 -15.06 1.26 -10.14
N LEU A 95 -13.82 1.12 -9.66
CA LEU A 95 -12.64 0.86 -10.51
C LEU A 95 -12.76 -0.48 -11.24
N LYS A 96 -13.20 -1.54 -10.56
CA LYS A 96 -13.40 -2.86 -11.18
C LYS A 96 -14.45 -2.81 -12.28
N LYS A 97 -15.57 -2.13 -12.05
CA LYS A 97 -16.61 -1.93 -13.07
C LYS A 97 -16.09 -1.19 -14.32
N GLN A 98 -15.10 -0.33 -14.14
CA GLN A 98 -14.42 0.37 -15.24
C GLN A 98 -13.31 -0.45 -15.93
N GLY A 99 -13.06 -1.68 -15.50
CA GLY A 99 -11.95 -2.50 -15.98
C GLY A 99 -10.57 -2.01 -15.51
N LYS A 100 -10.52 -1.18 -14.44
CA LYS A 100 -9.32 -0.48 -13.96
C LYS A 100 -8.90 -0.95 -12.56
N LEU A 101 -9.04 -2.26 -12.26
CA LEU A 101 -8.59 -2.84 -10.99
C LEU A 101 -8.28 -4.33 -11.12
N ASP A 102 -7.01 -4.67 -11.01
CA ASP A 102 -6.49 -6.04 -10.90
C ASP A 102 -5.92 -6.31 -9.51
N VAL A 103 -5.28 -5.28 -8.92
CA VAL A 103 -4.66 -5.36 -7.59
C VAL A 103 -5.07 -4.18 -6.73
N LEU A 104 -5.46 -4.48 -5.49
CA LEU A 104 -5.74 -3.49 -4.44
C LEU A 104 -4.65 -3.58 -3.38
N ILE A 105 -3.97 -2.47 -3.09
CA ILE A 105 -2.97 -2.38 -2.01
C ILE A 105 -3.51 -1.44 -0.93
N VAL A 106 -3.41 -1.85 0.33
CA VAL A 106 -3.81 -1.04 1.49
C VAL A 106 -2.63 -0.92 2.46
N ASP A 107 -2.14 0.29 2.69
CA ASP A 107 -1.03 0.60 3.58
C ASP A 107 -1.47 1.62 4.64
N TYR A 108 -1.77 1.21 5.85
CA TYR A 108 -1.87 -0.13 6.45
C TYR A 108 -3.21 -0.32 7.19
N LEU A 109 -3.60 -1.57 7.46
CA LEU A 109 -4.93 -1.93 7.98
C LEU A 109 -5.37 -1.16 9.22
N GLN A 110 -4.46 -0.92 10.15
CA GLN A 110 -4.75 -0.24 11.41
C GLN A 110 -5.09 1.24 11.27
N LEU A 111 -4.98 1.86 10.10
CA LEU A 111 -5.44 3.23 9.84
C LEU A 111 -6.84 3.28 9.23
N ILE A 112 -7.39 2.13 8.83
CA ILE A 112 -8.75 2.09 8.30
C ILE A 112 -9.75 2.34 9.42
N GLU A 113 -10.69 3.23 9.15
CA GLU A 113 -11.85 3.50 9.99
C GLU A 113 -13.02 2.61 9.58
N CYS A 114 -13.69 2.03 10.55
CA CYS A 114 -14.98 1.36 10.37
C CYS A 114 -15.90 1.73 11.55
N ASP A 115 -17.16 1.32 11.49
CA ASP A 115 -18.07 1.52 12.61
C ASP A 115 -17.50 0.83 13.85
N LYS A 116 -17.56 1.56 15.00
CA LYS A 116 -16.96 1.12 16.26
C LYS A 116 -17.36 -0.31 16.60
N LYS A 117 -16.35 -1.13 16.87
CA LYS A 117 -16.48 -2.45 17.48
C LYS A 117 -16.07 -2.39 18.94
N GLU A 118 -16.28 -3.44 19.68
CA GLU A 118 -16.00 -3.53 21.10
C GLU A 118 -14.50 -3.38 21.44
N SER A 119 -13.63 -3.73 20.49
CA SER A 119 -12.18 -3.58 20.65
C SER A 119 -11.49 -3.33 19.31
N ARG A 120 -10.28 -2.76 19.38
CA ARG A 120 -9.44 -2.51 18.20
C ARG A 120 -9.11 -3.80 17.43
N GLU A 121 -8.88 -4.87 18.15
CA GLU A 121 -8.65 -6.20 17.57
C GLU A 121 -9.85 -6.67 16.72
N ARG A 122 -11.07 -6.48 17.22
CA ARG A 122 -12.29 -6.81 16.47
C ARG A 122 -12.50 -5.91 15.25
N GLU A 123 -12.10 -4.64 15.33
CA GLU A 123 -12.12 -3.74 14.17
C GLU A 123 -11.20 -4.23 13.06
N VAL A 124 -9.94 -4.52 13.38
CA VAL A 124 -8.95 -5.00 12.41
C VAL A 124 -9.36 -6.36 11.83
N SER A 125 -9.90 -7.26 12.66
CA SER A 125 -10.45 -8.54 12.21
C SER A 125 -11.61 -8.37 11.23
N TYR A 126 -12.53 -7.45 11.53
CA TYR A 126 -13.64 -7.10 10.63
C TYR A 126 -13.15 -6.54 9.29
N ILE A 127 -12.19 -5.61 9.34
CA ILE A 127 -11.58 -5.00 8.14
C ILE A 127 -10.93 -6.08 7.27
N SER A 128 -10.12 -6.96 7.87
CA SER A 128 -9.45 -8.07 7.16
C SER A 128 -10.45 -8.97 6.44
N ARG A 129 -11.47 -9.46 7.17
CA ARG A 129 -12.54 -10.27 6.58
C ARG A 129 -13.26 -9.56 5.44
N ARG A 130 -13.56 -8.28 5.60
CA ARG A 130 -14.24 -7.51 4.56
C ARG A 130 -13.38 -7.33 3.31
N LEU A 131 -12.08 -7.11 3.46
CA LEU A 131 -11.14 -7.06 2.34
C LEU A 131 -10.99 -8.44 1.66
N LYS A 132 -10.98 -9.53 2.42
CA LYS A 132 -10.99 -10.91 1.87
C LYS A 132 -12.25 -11.19 1.06
N GLN A 133 -13.43 -10.77 1.58
CA GLN A 133 -14.68 -10.88 0.84
C GLN A 133 -14.64 -10.05 -0.45
N LEU A 134 -14.14 -8.82 -0.38
CA LEU A 134 -14.00 -7.94 -1.53
C LEU A 134 -13.10 -8.54 -2.62
N SER A 135 -11.99 -9.17 -2.24
CA SER A 135 -11.11 -9.90 -3.14
C SER A 135 -11.86 -10.97 -3.94
N LYS A 136 -12.70 -11.77 -3.25
CA LYS A 136 -13.53 -12.79 -3.89
C LYS A 136 -14.67 -12.18 -4.73
N GLU A 137 -15.38 -11.17 -4.21
CA GLU A 137 -16.49 -10.50 -4.93
C GLU A 137 -16.03 -9.90 -6.26
N LEU A 138 -14.83 -9.32 -6.29
CA LEU A 138 -14.32 -8.59 -7.44
C LEU A 138 -13.33 -9.40 -8.30
N ASP A 139 -12.98 -10.61 -7.88
CA ASP A 139 -11.91 -11.40 -8.50
C ASP A 139 -10.66 -10.54 -8.73
N ILE A 140 -10.07 -10.06 -7.63
CA ILE A 140 -8.84 -9.25 -7.59
C ILE A 140 -7.89 -9.72 -6.50
N ASN A 141 -6.62 -9.42 -6.65
CA ASN A 141 -5.64 -9.60 -5.58
C ASN A 141 -5.70 -8.42 -4.61
N VAL A 142 -5.79 -8.71 -3.32
CA VAL A 142 -5.71 -7.71 -2.25
C VAL A 142 -4.44 -7.92 -1.44
N ILE A 143 -3.61 -6.89 -1.36
CA ILE A 143 -2.39 -6.84 -0.55
C ILE A 143 -2.64 -5.86 0.59
N ALA A 144 -2.82 -6.37 1.78
CA ALA A 144 -3.03 -5.57 2.97
C ALA A 144 -1.76 -5.59 3.83
N LEU A 145 -1.19 -4.41 4.08
CA LEU A 145 -0.06 -4.26 4.98
C LEU A 145 -0.56 -4.14 6.42
N SER A 146 0.17 -4.75 7.34
CA SER A 146 -0.12 -4.67 8.77
C SER A 146 1.12 -4.26 9.55
N GLN A 147 0.93 -3.46 10.57
CA GLN A 147 1.98 -3.16 11.54
C GLN A 147 2.05 -4.28 12.57
N LEU A 148 3.27 -4.74 12.89
CA LEU A 148 3.50 -5.69 13.95
C LEU A 148 3.41 -5.03 15.33
N SER A 149 3.08 -5.80 16.35
CA SER A 149 3.24 -5.39 17.74
C SER A 149 4.73 -5.14 18.07
N ARG A 150 5.02 -4.50 19.21
CA ARG A 150 6.41 -4.30 19.65
C ARG A 150 7.04 -5.55 20.29
N ALA A 151 6.32 -6.66 20.38
CA ALA A 151 6.81 -7.89 20.99
C ALA A 151 8.12 -8.44 20.38
N PRO A 152 8.33 -8.37 19.04
CA PRO A 152 9.62 -8.76 18.45
C PRO A 152 10.82 -7.99 19.00
N GLU A 153 10.65 -6.72 19.38
CA GLU A 153 11.75 -5.88 19.94
C GLU A 153 12.23 -6.37 21.30
N GLN A 154 11.38 -7.11 22.02
CA GLN A 154 11.66 -7.65 23.36
C GLN A 154 12.23 -9.08 23.32
N ARG A 155 12.30 -9.72 22.14
CA ARG A 155 12.86 -11.06 21.97
C ARG A 155 14.35 -11.00 21.63
N ALA A 156 15.08 -12.01 22.09
CA ALA A 156 16.52 -12.10 21.84
C ALA A 156 16.87 -12.22 20.35
N ASP A 157 16.00 -12.85 19.55
CA ASP A 157 16.23 -13.07 18.12
C ASP A 157 15.60 -11.99 17.23
N HIS A 158 14.79 -11.07 17.79
CA HIS A 158 14.05 -10.02 17.10
C HIS A 158 13.21 -10.49 15.90
N ARG A 159 12.95 -11.81 15.78
CA ARG A 159 12.21 -12.38 14.66
C ARG A 159 10.71 -12.25 14.86
N PRO A 160 9.98 -11.69 13.86
CA PRO A 160 8.53 -11.69 13.89
C PRO A 160 7.95 -13.11 13.80
N ILE A 161 6.90 -13.35 14.57
CA ILE A 161 6.07 -14.55 14.49
C ILE A 161 4.62 -14.16 14.26
N LEU A 162 3.77 -15.11 13.85
CA LEU A 162 2.37 -14.82 13.49
C LEU A 162 1.59 -14.17 14.63
N SER A 163 1.86 -14.53 15.88
CA SER A 163 1.21 -13.92 17.06
C SER A 163 1.57 -12.44 17.26
N ASP A 164 2.57 -11.89 16.56
CA ASP A 164 2.90 -10.46 16.60
C ASP A 164 1.93 -9.63 15.78
N LEU A 165 1.14 -10.28 14.93
CA LEU A 165 -0.06 -9.71 14.28
C LEU A 165 -1.23 -9.60 15.27
N ARG A 166 -0.98 -9.50 16.56
CA ARG A 166 -1.92 -9.73 17.68
C ARG A 166 -3.11 -8.77 17.74
N GLU A 167 -3.02 -7.59 17.15
CA GLU A 167 -4.20 -6.75 16.94
C GLU A 167 -5.09 -7.25 15.79
N SER A 168 -4.77 -8.42 15.23
CA SER A 168 -5.40 -9.00 14.06
C SER A 168 -5.41 -10.54 14.10
N GLY A 169 -5.72 -11.14 15.25
CA GLY A 169 -5.78 -12.61 15.43
C GLY A 169 -6.62 -13.36 14.39
N ALA A 170 -7.52 -12.66 13.69
CA ALA A 170 -8.27 -13.22 12.57
C ALA A 170 -7.47 -13.23 11.25
N ILE A 171 -6.39 -12.43 11.09
CA ILE A 171 -5.57 -12.48 9.88
C ILE A 171 -4.83 -13.81 9.75
N GLU A 172 -4.54 -14.46 10.88
CA GLU A 172 -3.92 -15.78 10.92
C GLU A 172 -4.84 -16.87 10.34
N GLN A 173 -6.16 -16.73 10.46
CA GLN A 173 -7.15 -17.70 10.01
C GLN A 173 -7.65 -17.46 8.57
N ASP A 174 -7.39 -16.27 8.01
CA ASP A 174 -7.89 -15.87 6.68
C ASP A 174 -6.90 -16.18 5.53
N LYS A 175 -6.05 -17.23 5.68
CA LYS A 175 -5.14 -17.71 4.62
C LYS A 175 -5.89 -18.39 3.48
#